data_6a315d88317a6bcfd92625e0352ed7b8
#
_entry.id   6a315d88317a6bcfd92625e0352ed7b8
#
_cell.length_a   1.000
_cell.length_b   1.000
_cell.length_c   1.000
_cell.angle_alpha   90.00
_cell.angle_beta   90.00
_cell.angle_gamma   90.00
#
_symmetry.space_group_name_H-M   'P 1'
#
loop_
_entity.id
_entity.type
_entity.pdbx_description
1 polymer ?
#
loop_
_entity_poly.entity_id
_entity_poly.type
_entity_poly.pdbx_seq_one_letter_code
_entity_poly.pdbx_strand_id
1 'polypeptide(L)'
;MLRPLVDILMTILLLLSMSYEMTGPAISETLGKFLPFTFDGYEYGSIIHEILGSALIVLFFIHLWLNRWWIKTLFTGRYNVTRIILTLVNILLIADVILLTLSGLIMSRMFDEFQFADGLMSFARSAHISASFAGYVIMSFHVGLNWHIFSAMMFKRWKPGKILPHVTAVAFMIWGVYAFIRRNIWEYMTLKSAFVFFDFDEPFMYFIGDYVAVMILFACIGHYMYLALRKLKI
;
A
#
# COMPACT_ATOMS: atom_id res chain seq x y z
N MET A 1 4.37 12.79 -17.71
CA MET A 1 3.04 12.77 -17.06
C MET A 1 2.58 11.38 -16.65
N LEU A 2 3.01 10.30 -17.31
CA LEU A 2 2.54 8.93 -17.00
C LEU A 2 2.99 8.42 -15.62
N ARG A 3 4.26 8.65 -15.19
CA ARG A 3 4.80 8.16 -13.90
C ARG A 3 3.95 8.59 -12.70
N PRO A 4 3.71 9.89 -12.43
CA PRO A 4 2.94 10.28 -11.25
C PRO A 4 1.49 9.78 -11.30
N LEU A 5 0.91 9.58 -12.48
CA LEU A 5 -0.41 9.00 -12.63
C LEU A 5 -0.42 7.53 -12.17
N VAL A 6 0.57 6.75 -12.60
CA VAL A 6 0.72 5.34 -12.18
C VAL A 6 0.92 5.24 -10.68
N ASP A 7 1.78 6.11 -10.10
CA ASP A 7 2.08 6.11 -8.66
C ASP A 7 0.82 6.45 -7.83
N ILE A 8 0.02 7.43 -8.27
CA ILE A 8 -1.27 7.79 -7.63
C ILE A 8 -2.26 6.63 -7.73
N LEU A 9 -2.43 6.04 -8.93
CA LEU A 9 -3.35 4.93 -9.13
C LEU A 9 -2.97 3.72 -8.26
N MET A 10 -1.68 3.38 -8.17
CA MET A 10 -1.21 2.31 -7.29
C MET A 10 -1.55 2.60 -5.82
N THR A 11 -1.35 3.83 -5.36
CA THR A 11 -1.67 4.23 -3.99
C THR A 11 -3.16 4.12 -3.71
N ILE A 12 -4.01 4.58 -4.64
CA ILE A 12 -5.48 4.47 -4.51
C ILE A 12 -5.91 3.00 -4.50
N LEU A 13 -5.43 2.18 -5.44
CA LEU A 13 -5.79 0.77 -5.51
C LEU A 13 -5.35 0.01 -4.25
N LEU A 14 -4.18 0.34 -3.70
CA LEU A 14 -3.72 -0.28 -2.45
C LEU A 14 -4.67 0.04 -1.29
N LEU A 15 -5.05 1.31 -1.11
CA LEU A 15 -6.00 1.72 -0.06
C LEU A 15 -7.37 1.06 -0.27
N LEU A 16 -7.86 0.97 -1.50
CA LEU A 16 -9.11 0.29 -1.81
C LEU A 16 -9.02 -1.21 -1.54
N SER A 17 -7.91 -1.86 -1.90
CA SER A 17 -7.70 -3.28 -1.63
C SER A 17 -7.63 -3.59 -0.13
N MET A 18 -7.08 -2.70 0.68
CA MET A 18 -7.04 -2.85 2.15
C MET A 18 -8.41 -2.57 2.80
N SER A 19 -9.28 -1.80 2.15
CA SER A 19 -10.59 -1.42 2.67
C SER A 19 -11.76 -2.26 2.12
N TYR A 20 -11.48 -3.28 1.30
CA TYR A 20 -12.54 -4.01 0.59
C TYR A 20 -13.54 -4.70 1.53
N GLU A 21 -13.11 -5.20 2.67
CA GLU A 21 -13.99 -5.83 3.66
C GLU A 21 -15.03 -4.84 4.20
N MET A 22 -14.64 -3.58 4.40
CA MET A 22 -15.54 -2.51 4.84
C MET A 22 -16.45 -2.00 3.71
N THR A 23 -15.99 -2.07 2.46
CA THR A 23 -16.70 -1.55 1.30
C THR A 23 -17.47 -2.63 0.53
N GLY A 24 -17.02 -3.88 0.59
CA GLY A 24 -17.56 -5.00 -0.16
C GLY A 24 -19.07 -5.19 0.04
N PRO A 25 -19.62 -5.20 1.26
CA PRO A 25 -21.05 -5.32 1.50
C PRO A 25 -21.87 -4.19 0.88
N ALA A 26 -21.43 -2.94 1.02
CA ALA A 26 -22.14 -1.78 0.46
C ALA A 26 -22.08 -1.74 -1.07
N ILE A 27 -20.94 -2.12 -1.65
CA ILE A 27 -20.78 -2.24 -3.10
C ILE A 27 -21.64 -3.38 -3.63
N SER A 28 -21.69 -4.52 -2.95
CA SER A 28 -22.53 -5.67 -3.31
C SER A 28 -24.00 -5.32 -3.31
N GLU A 29 -24.49 -4.63 -2.28
CA GLU A 29 -25.88 -4.16 -2.21
C GLU A 29 -26.20 -3.21 -3.36
N THR A 30 -25.28 -2.31 -3.68
CA THR A 30 -25.48 -1.32 -4.75
C THR A 30 -25.44 -1.99 -6.13
N LEU A 31 -24.46 -2.84 -6.41
CA LEU A 31 -24.34 -3.52 -7.69
C LEU A 31 -25.44 -4.57 -7.89
N GLY A 32 -25.85 -5.27 -6.84
CA GLY A 32 -26.93 -6.25 -6.90
C GLY A 32 -28.27 -5.64 -7.35
N LYS A 33 -28.47 -4.32 -7.18
CA LYS A 33 -29.64 -3.60 -7.69
C LYS A 33 -29.62 -3.37 -9.21
N PHE A 34 -28.45 -3.36 -9.80
CA PHE A 34 -28.24 -3.05 -11.23
C PHE A 34 -27.83 -4.24 -12.10
N LEU A 35 -27.30 -5.29 -11.48
CA LEU A 35 -26.84 -6.48 -12.20
C LEU A 35 -27.85 -7.62 -12.03
N PRO A 36 -28.23 -8.32 -13.15
CA PRO A 36 -29.22 -9.39 -13.10
C PRO A 36 -28.70 -10.71 -12.48
N PHE A 37 -27.50 -10.71 -11.93
CA PHE A 37 -26.90 -11.88 -11.30
C PHE A 37 -27.05 -11.79 -9.80
N THR A 38 -27.62 -12.83 -9.19
CA THR A 38 -27.65 -12.98 -7.74
C THR A 38 -26.27 -13.48 -7.29
N PHE A 39 -25.40 -12.54 -6.96
CA PHE A 39 -24.21 -12.89 -6.21
C PHE A 39 -24.52 -12.67 -4.72
N ASP A 40 -24.28 -13.64 -3.87
CA ASP A 40 -24.26 -13.43 -2.43
C ASP A 40 -23.21 -12.35 -2.12
N GLY A 41 -23.57 -11.37 -1.27
CA GLY A 41 -22.75 -10.19 -1.00
C GLY A 41 -21.29 -10.50 -0.62
N TYR A 42 -21.06 -11.70 -0.14
CA TYR A 42 -19.74 -12.22 0.21
C TYR A 42 -18.88 -12.58 -1.03
N GLU A 43 -19.47 -13.01 -2.12
CA GLU A 43 -18.73 -13.34 -3.35
C GLU A 43 -18.28 -12.11 -4.12
N TYR A 44 -19.07 -11.06 -4.16
CA TYR A 44 -18.68 -9.81 -4.82
C TYR A 44 -17.48 -9.15 -4.13
N GLY A 45 -17.42 -9.15 -2.80
CA GLY A 45 -16.31 -8.57 -2.06
C GLY A 45 -14.98 -9.22 -2.43
N SER A 46 -14.93 -10.55 -2.48
CA SER A 46 -13.70 -11.28 -2.83
C SER A 46 -13.28 -11.05 -4.28
N ILE A 47 -14.22 -11.10 -5.24
CA ILE A 47 -13.94 -10.85 -6.66
C ILE A 47 -13.41 -9.43 -6.88
N ILE A 48 -14.00 -8.42 -6.22
CA ILE A 48 -13.53 -7.04 -6.32
C ILE A 48 -12.09 -6.92 -5.79
N HIS A 49 -11.79 -7.54 -4.66
CA HIS A 49 -10.43 -7.56 -4.12
C HIS A 49 -9.45 -8.22 -5.09
N GLU A 50 -9.79 -9.35 -5.68
CA GLU A 50 -8.96 -10.04 -6.67
C GLU A 50 -8.72 -9.20 -7.92
N ILE A 51 -9.74 -8.49 -8.42
CA ILE A 51 -9.62 -7.55 -9.55
C ILE A 51 -8.71 -6.37 -9.19
N LEU A 52 -8.91 -5.74 -8.03
CA LEU A 52 -8.09 -4.62 -7.57
C LEU A 52 -6.64 -5.05 -7.37
N GLY A 53 -6.41 -6.21 -6.76
CA GLY A 53 -5.08 -6.80 -6.59
C GLY A 53 -4.40 -7.11 -7.91
N SER A 54 -5.12 -7.70 -8.86
CA SER A 54 -4.60 -7.97 -10.21
C SER A 54 -4.24 -6.68 -10.95
N ALA A 55 -5.09 -5.65 -10.87
CA ALA A 55 -4.80 -4.34 -11.45
C ALA A 55 -3.57 -3.69 -10.80
N LEU A 56 -3.42 -3.83 -9.48
CA LEU A 56 -2.25 -3.33 -8.74
C LEU A 56 -0.96 -4.02 -9.20
N ILE A 57 -0.99 -5.34 -9.43
CA ILE A 57 0.16 -6.10 -9.96
C ILE A 57 0.54 -5.59 -11.36
N VAL A 58 -0.43 -5.39 -12.25
CA VAL A 58 -0.18 -4.84 -13.60
C VAL A 58 0.46 -3.45 -13.52
N LEU A 59 -0.08 -2.57 -12.67
CA LEU A 59 0.49 -1.23 -12.48
C LEU A 59 1.89 -1.29 -11.85
N PHE A 60 2.15 -2.24 -10.96
CA PHE A 60 3.49 -2.45 -10.40
C PHE A 60 4.52 -2.79 -11.49
N PHE A 61 4.20 -3.67 -12.43
CA PHE A 61 5.09 -3.95 -13.58
C PHE A 61 5.29 -2.72 -14.47
N ILE A 62 4.23 -1.94 -14.71
CA ILE A 62 4.33 -0.66 -15.44
C ILE A 62 5.23 0.31 -14.68
N HIS A 63 5.07 0.43 -13.35
CA HIS A 63 5.92 1.26 -12.50
C HIS A 63 7.39 0.84 -12.59
N LEU A 64 7.69 -0.46 -12.48
CA LEU A 64 9.06 -0.98 -12.65
C LEU A 64 9.63 -0.66 -14.04
N TRP A 65 8.82 -0.84 -15.09
CA TRP A 65 9.23 -0.52 -16.45
C TRP A 65 9.55 0.97 -16.64
N LEU A 66 8.71 1.85 -16.10
CA LEU A 66 8.93 3.30 -16.13
C LEU A 66 10.18 3.70 -15.35
N ASN A 67 10.53 2.95 -14.30
CA ASN A 67 11.68 3.19 -13.43
C ASN A 67 12.86 2.23 -13.70
N ARG A 68 12.90 1.53 -14.85
CA ARG A 68 13.93 0.52 -15.20
C ARG A 68 15.37 1.02 -15.12
N TRP A 69 15.59 2.33 -15.16
CA TRP A 69 16.93 2.91 -14.99
C TRP A 69 17.51 2.62 -13.61
N TRP A 70 16.69 2.60 -12.58
CA TRP A 70 17.12 2.21 -11.24
C TRP A 70 17.70 0.79 -11.25
N ILE A 71 17.01 -0.17 -11.89
CA ILE A 71 17.48 -1.56 -12.03
C ILE A 71 18.82 -1.62 -12.78
N LYS A 72 18.94 -0.88 -13.89
CA LYS A 72 20.17 -0.85 -14.68
C LYS A 72 21.37 -0.29 -13.91
N THR A 73 21.13 0.63 -12.99
CA THR A 73 22.19 1.25 -12.19
C THR A 73 22.46 0.51 -10.88
N LEU A 74 21.71 -0.55 -10.56
CA LEU A 74 21.80 -1.26 -9.29
C LEU A 74 23.23 -1.77 -8.99
N PHE A 75 23.95 -2.22 -10.01
CA PHE A 75 25.31 -2.76 -9.86
C PHE A 75 26.42 -1.78 -10.28
N THR A 76 26.08 -0.51 -10.53
CA THR A 76 27.04 0.49 -11.03
C THR A 76 27.09 1.72 -10.14
N GLY A 77 28.25 2.41 -10.14
CA GLY A 77 28.44 3.65 -9.41
C GLY A 77 28.74 3.46 -7.92
N ARG A 78 28.93 4.58 -7.21
CA ARG A 78 29.24 4.58 -5.77
C ARG A 78 27.96 4.54 -4.94
N TYR A 79 27.96 3.71 -3.90
CA TYR A 79 26.90 3.62 -2.93
C TYR A 79 27.21 4.51 -1.73
N ASN A 80 26.43 5.58 -1.58
CA ASN A 80 26.34 6.33 -0.32
C ASN A 80 25.16 5.80 0.52
N VAL A 81 25.07 6.22 1.77
CA VAL A 81 24.04 5.74 2.72
C VAL A 81 22.63 5.98 2.19
N THR A 82 22.37 7.15 1.60
CA THR A 82 21.06 7.47 1.01
C THR A 82 20.67 6.46 -0.07
N ARG A 83 21.61 6.12 -0.96
CA ARG A 83 21.37 5.16 -2.04
C ARG A 83 21.20 3.74 -1.51
N ILE A 84 21.93 3.36 -0.46
CA ILE A 84 21.77 2.05 0.19
C ILE A 84 20.34 1.92 0.73
N ILE A 85 19.84 2.92 1.46
CA ILE A 85 18.50 2.90 2.04
C ILE A 85 17.43 2.85 0.95
N LEU A 86 17.53 3.69 -0.08
CA LEU A 86 16.60 3.67 -1.22
C LEU A 86 16.58 2.30 -1.92
N THR A 87 17.76 1.71 -2.13
CA THR A 87 17.90 0.40 -2.78
C THR A 87 17.30 -0.71 -1.91
N LEU A 88 17.57 -0.69 -0.60
CA LEU A 88 17.04 -1.67 0.35
C LEU A 88 15.51 -1.63 0.40
N VAL A 89 14.93 -0.44 0.51
CA VAL A 89 13.46 -0.27 0.53
C VAL A 89 12.83 -0.75 -0.78
N ASN A 90 13.46 -0.47 -1.93
CA ASN A 90 12.95 -0.96 -3.21
C ASN A 90 13.00 -2.49 -3.31
N ILE A 91 14.08 -3.12 -2.83
CA ILE A 91 14.21 -4.59 -2.81
C ILE A 91 13.16 -5.20 -1.88
N LEU A 92 12.94 -4.62 -0.70
CA LEU A 92 11.91 -5.08 0.24
C LEU A 92 10.52 -4.99 -0.38
N LEU A 93 10.19 -3.89 -1.09
CA LEU A 93 8.91 -3.76 -1.79
C LEU A 93 8.74 -4.79 -2.91
N ILE A 94 9.79 -5.07 -3.68
CA ILE A 94 9.72 -6.12 -4.72
C ILE A 94 9.46 -7.49 -4.07
N ALA A 95 10.17 -7.82 -3.00
CA ALA A 95 9.98 -9.07 -2.27
C ALA A 95 8.56 -9.18 -1.68
N ASP A 96 8.05 -8.09 -1.11
CA ASP A 96 6.71 -7.99 -0.56
C ASP A 96 5.64 -8.21 -1.64
N VAL A 97 5.73 -7.54 -2.79
CA VAL A 97 4.78 -7.72 -3.91
C VAL A 97 4.83 -9.16 -4.45
N ILE A 98 6.00 -9.79 -4.50
CA ILE A 98 6.11 -11.20 -4.88
C ILE A 98 5.36 -12.08 -3.86
N LEU A 99 5.56 -11.85 -2.57
CA LEU A 99 4.89 -12.59 -1.51
C LEU A 99 3.37 -12.39 -1.55
N LEU A 100 2.91 -11.14 -1.71
CA LEU A 100 1.49 -10.82 -1.88
C LEU A 100 0.88 -11.51 -3.10
N THR A 101 1.59 -11.50 -4.23
CA THR A 101 1.12 -12.13 -5.47
C THR A 101 1.01 -13.65 -5.30
N LEU A 102 2.05 -14.30 -4.77
CA LEU A 102 2.06 -15.75 -4.59
C LEU A 102 1.00 -16.20 -3.58
N SER A 103 0.91 -15.52 -2.44
CA SER A 103 -0.09 -15.84 -1.42
C SER A 103 -1.52 -15.55 -1.92
N GLY A 104 -1.71 -14.46 -2.67
CA GLY A 104 -3.00 -14.13 -3.29
C GLY A 104 -3.43 -15.17 -4.33
N LEU A 105 -2.52 -15.65 -5.18
CA LEU A 105 -2.81 -16.70 -6.17
C LEU A 105 -3.22 -18.03 -5.50
N ILE A 106 -2.57 -18.40 -4.39
CA ILE A 106 -2.94 -19.61 -3.64
C ILE A 106 -4.36 -19.49 -3.06
N MET A 107 -4.78 -18.29 -2.67
CA MET A 107 -6.08 -18.01 -2.05
C MET A 107 -7.17 -17.64 -3.07
N SER A 108 -6.80 -17.39 -4.32
CA SER A 108 -7.71 -16.90 -5.36
C SER A 108 -8.72 -17.97 -5.74
N ARG A 109 -9.98 -17.57 -5.83
CA ARG A 109 -11.06 -18.39 -6.34
C ARG A 109 -11.14 -18.39 -7.86
N MET A 110 -10.53 -17.41 -8.54
CA MET A 110 -10.47 -17.36 -10.01
C MET A 110 -9.61 -18.49 -10.59
N PHE A 111 -8.78 -19.12 -9.76
CA PHE A 111 -7.87 -20.22 -10.12
C PHE A 111 -8.16 -21.52 -9.35
N ASP A 112 -9.41 -21.74 -8.93
CA ASP A 112 -9.86 -22.93 -8.18
C ASP A 112 -9.50 -24.28 -8.84
N GLU A 113 -9.33 -24.30 -10.15
CA GLU A 113 -8.85 -25.49 -10.88
C GLU A 113 -7.41 -25.87 -10.54
N PHE A 114 -6.62 -24.92 -10.01
CA PHE A 114 -5.28 -25.15 -9.50
C PHE A 114 -5.31 -25.29 -7.97
N GLN A 115 -6.05 -26.28 -7.44
CA GLN A 115 -6.05 -26.60 -6.01
C GLN A 115 -4.65 -26.96 -5.53
N PHE A 116 -3.84 -25.93 -5.26
CA PHE A 116 -2.58 -26.09 -4.57
C PHE A 116 -2.87 -26.46 -3.12
N ALA A 117 -2.72 -27.73 -2.82
CA ALA A 117 -2.66 -28.33 -1.50
C ALA A 117 -3.36 -27.56 -0.36
N ASP A 118 -4.45 -28.07 0.16
CA ASP A 118 -5.19 -27.58 1.35
C ASP A 118 -4.27 -27.19 2.52
N GLY A 119 -3.08 -27.80 2.60
CA GLY A 119 -2.07 -27.52 3.62
C GLY A 119 -1.39 -26.16 3.51
N LEU A 120 -1.43 -25.46 2.36
CA LEU A 120 -0.80 -24.15 2.17
C LEU A 120 -1.74 -22.98 2.43
N MET A 121 -3.05 -23.20 2.47
CA MET A 121 -4.05 -22.13 2.58
C MET A 121 -3.87 -21.29 3.86
N SER A 122 -3.63 -21.92 5.00
CA SER A 122 -3.41 -21.24 6.28
C SER A 122 -2.15 -20.38 6.25
N PHE A 123 -1.07 -20.90 5.68
CA PHE A 123 0.18 -20.17 5.51
C PHE A 123 0.00 -19.00 4.55
N ALA A 124 -0.63 -19.24 3.38
CA ALA A 124 -0.89 -18.20 2.38
C ALA A 124 -1.70 -17.05 2.96
N ARG A 125 -2.76 -17.34 3.75
CA ARG A 125 -3.56 -16.31 4.43
C ARG A 125 -2.72 -15.47 5.38
N SER A 126 -1.96 -16.11 6.26
CA SER A 126 -1.12 -15.41 7.22
C SER A 126 -0.04 -14.57 6.53
N ALA A 127 0.59 -15.12 5.49
CA ALA A 127 1.60 -14.43 4.68
C ALA A 127 0.99 -13.22 3.95
N HIS A 128 -0.20 -13.38 3.35
CA HIS A 128 -0.90 -12.31 2.64
C HIS A 128 -1.26 -11.15 3.56
N ILE A 129 -1.83 -11.44 4.73
CA ILE A 129 -2.16 -10.41 5.73
C ILE A 129 -0.89 -9.67 6.17
N SER A 130 0.15 -10.40 6.57
CA SER A 130 1.38 -9.78 7.03
C SER A 130 2.05 -8.93 5.95
N ALA A 131 2.14 -9.44 4.73
CA ALA A 131 2.69 -8.70 3.60
C ALA A 131 1.82 -7.47 3.25
N SER A 132 0.48 -7.57 3.29
CA SER A 132 -0.40 -6.42 3.03
C SER A 132 -0.12 -5.25 3.96
N PHE A 133 0.02 -5.51 5.26
CA PHE A 133 0.30 -4.45 6.24
C PHE A 133 1.77 -4.00 6.23
N ALA A 134 2.72 -4.92 6.07
CA ALA A 134 4.14 -4.58 5.95
C ALA A 134 4.41 -3.80 4.67
N GLY A 135 3.91 -4.27 3.52
CA GLY A 135 4.02 -3.60 2.24
C GLY A 135 3.40 -2.21 2.25
N TYR A 136 2.24 -2.05 2.89
CA TYR A 136 1.60 -0.75 3.07
C TYR A 136 2.49 0.24 3.83
N VAL A 137 3.11 -0.16 4.93
CA VAL A 137 4.03 0.67 5.71
C VAL A 137 5.30 0.99 4.92
N ILE A 138 5.92 -0.02 4.30
CA ILE A 138 7.15 0.14 3.51
C ILE A 138 6.88 1.02 2.28
N MET A 139 5.74 0.84 1.61
CA MET A 139 5.33 1.67 0.46
C MET A 139 5.12 3.13 0.89
N SER A 140 4.45 3.38 2.00
CA SER A 140 4.26 4.72 2.54
C SER A 140 5.59 5.41 2.84
N PHE A 141 6.53 4.68 3.42
CA PHE A 141 7.89 5.15 3.66
C PHE A 141 8.66 5.40 2.34
N HIS A 142 8.51 4.51 1.35
CA HIS A 142 9.09 4.69 0.00
C HIS A 142 8.59 5.96 -0.69
N VAL A 143 7.29 6.24 -0.62
CA VAL A 143 6.70 7.50 -1.12
C VAL A 143 7.36 8.69 -0.45
N GLY A 144 7.57 8.63 0.86
CA GLY A 144 8.23 9.67 1.63
C GLY A 144 9.68 9.93 1.20
N LEU A 145 10.47 8.88 1.03
CA LEU A 145 11.85 8.96 0.55
C LEU A 145 11.94 9.63 -0.83
N ASN A 146 10.96 9.38 -1.69
CA ASN A 146 10.88 9.91 -3.06
C ASN A 146 9.98 11.16 -3.18
N TRP A 147 9.50 11.72 -2.05
CA TRP A 147 8.56 12.85 -2.04
C TRP A 147 9.07 14.06 -2.84
N HIS A 148 10.37 14.31 -2.84
CA HIS A 148 10.98 15.39 -3.58
C HIS A 148 10.80 15.26 -5.10
N ILE A 149 10.79 14.03 -5.64
CA ILE A 149 10.53 13.74 -7.06
C ILE A 149 9.05 13.94 -7.35
N PHE A 150 8.19 13.35 -6.52
CA PHE A 150 6.74 13.44 -6.67
C PHE A 150 6.25 14.90 -6.58
N SER A 151 6.67 15.63 -5.56
CA SER A 151 6.27 17.02 -5.35
C SER A 151 6.77 17.95 -6.47
N ALA A 152 7.97 17.71 -7.01
CA ALA A 152 8.49 18.49 -8.13
C ALA A 152 7.66 18.28 -9.42
N MET A 153 7.10 17.07 -9.62
CA MET A 153 6.24 16.76 -10.77
C MET A 153 4.83 17.33 -10.62
N MET A 154 4.24 17.23 -9.42
CA MET A 154 2.85 17.61 -9.16
C MET A 154 2.67 19.10 -8.88
N PHE A 155 3.55 19.70 -8.11
CA PHE A 155 3.37 21.06 -7.56
C PHE A 155 4.26 22.10 -8.20
N LYS A 156 4.62 21.92 -9.47
CA LYS A 156 5.48 22.88 -10.21
C LYS A 156 5.02 24.33 -10.13
N ARG A 157 3.71 24.56 -10.01
CA ARG A 157 3.08 25.88 -10.01
C ARG A 157 2.56 26.35 -8.65
N TRP A 158 2.43 25.44 -7.68
CA TRP A 158 1.83 25.73 -6.38
C TRP A 158 2.91 25.86 -5.31
N LYS A 159 3.01 27.04 -4.70
CA LYS A 159 3.90 27.31 -3.57
C LYS A 159 3.05 27.54 -2.33
N PRO A 160 2.63 26.52 -1.58
CA PRO A 160 1.92 26.72 -0.33
C PRO A 160 2.80 27.50 0.66
N GLY A 161 2.17 28.29 1.53
CA GLY A 161 2.88 28.97 2.62
C GLY A 161 3.68 27.97 3.45
N LYS A 162 4.84 28.38 3.97
CA LYS A 162 5.78 27.44 4.62
C LYS A 162 5.27 26.81 5.92
N ILE A 163 4.40 27.48 6.65
CA ILE A 163 3.98 27.07 8.01
C ILE A 163 2.83 26.06 7.95
N LEU A 164 1.79 26.32 7.17
CA LEU A 164 0.57 25.51 7.12
C LEU A 164 0.84 24.02 6.79
N PRO A 165 1.66 23.66 5.77
CA PRO A 165 1.93 22.26 5.48
C PRO A 165 2.70 21.55 6.59
N HIS A 166 3.50 22.23 7.40
CA HIS A 166 4.20 21.60 8.52
C HIS A 166 3.25 21.33 9.70
N VAL A 167 2.37 22.27 10.02
CA VAL A 167 1.38 22.09 11.09
C VAL A 167 0.42 20.94 10.75
N THR A 168 -0.10 20.91 9.52
CA THR A 168 -0.97 19.81 9.09
C THR A 168 -0.25 18.47 9.07
N ALA A 169 1.01 18.42 8.64
CA ALA A 169 1.81 17.19 8.67
C ALA A 169 1.98 16.67 10.11
N VAL A 170 2.30 17.53 11.08
CA VAL A 170 2.43 17.15 12.50
C VAL A 170 1.11 16.61 13.05
N ALA A 171 -0.02 17.27 12.76
CA ALA A 171 -1.34 16.80 13.20
C ALA A 171 -1.66 15.40 12.63
N PHE A 172 -1.41 15.17 11.34
CA PHE A 172 -1.57 13.87 10.72
C PHE A 172 -0.59 12.82 11.26
N MET A 173 0.65 13.19 11.60
CA MET A 173 1.61 12.26 12.22
C MET A 173 1.12 11.80 13.60
N ILE A 174 0.59 12.71 14.43
CA ILE A 174 0.03 12.35 15.74
C ILE A 174 -1.16 11.41 15.57
N TRP A 175 -2.09 11.76 14.67
CA TRP A 175 -3.23 10.88 14.34
C TRP A 175 -2.74 9.53 13.79
N GLY A 176 -1.74 9.52 12.91
CA GLY A 176 -1.17 8.30 12.34
C GLY A 176 -0.58 7.35 13.39
N VAL A 177 0.10 7.89 14.41
CA VAL A 177 0.59 7.07 15.56
C VAL A 177 -0.59 6.47 16.32
N TYR A 178 -1.61 7.27 16.64
CA TYR A 178 -2.81 6.78 17.28
C TYR A 178 -3.51 5.69 16.46
N ALA A 179 -3.69 5.94 15.16
CA ALA A 179 -4.33 5.00 14.24
C ALA A 179 -3.52 3.71 14.06
N PHE A 180 -2.19 3.78 13.99
CA PHE A 180 -1.30 2.63 13.91
C PHE A 180 -1.48 1.67 15.09
N ILE A 181 -1.62 2.23 16.30
CA ILE A 181 -1.85 1.45 17.52
C ILE A 181 -3.29 0.93 17.55
N ARG A 182 -4.28 1.79 17.33
CA ARG A 182 -5.70 1.45 17.35
C ARG A 182 -6.06 0.33 16.37
N ARG A 183 -5.49 0.36 15.16
CA ARG A 183 -5.73 -0.62 14.10
C ARG A 183 -4.88 -1.88 14.22
N ASN A 184 -4.12 -2.05 15.30
CA ASN A 184 -3.26 -3.23 15.54
C ASN A 184 -2.32 -3.56 14.36
N ILE A 185 -1.87 -2.55 13.59
CA ILE A 185 -1.10 -2.74 12.36
C ILE A 185 0.17 -3.54 12.64
N TRP A 186 0.83 -3.30 13.78
CA TRP A 186 2.02 -4.05 14.20
C TRP A 186 1.75 -5.55 14.38
N GLU A 187 0.59 -5.93 14.92
CA GLU A 187 0.25 -7.33 15.15
C GLU A 187 0.03 -8.09 13.83
N TYR A 188 -0.62 -7.44 12.86
CA TYR A 188 -0.78 -7.99 11.53
C TYR A 188 0.56 -8.13 10.80
N MET A 189 1.43 -7.11 10.85
CA MET A 189 2.77 -7.15 10.24
C MET A 189 3.64 -8.27 10.82
N THR A 190 3.46 -8.63 12.09
CA THR A 190 4.31 -9.59 12.82
C THR A 190 3.71 -10.98 12.94
N LEU A 191 2.71 -11.34 12.13
CA LEU A 191 2.04 -12.65 12.11
C LEU A 191 1.41 -13.06 13.46
N LYS A 192 1.07 -12.10 14.31
CA LYS A 192 0.41 -12.37 15.60
C LYS A 192 -1.09 -12.60 15.45
N SER A 193 -1.69 -12.19 14.34
CA SER A 193 -3.08 -12.45 14.00
C SER A 193 -3.19 -13.04 12.59
N ALA A 194 -3.96 -14.10 12.46
CA ALA A 194 -4.29 -14.74 11.18
C ALA A 194 -5.56 -14.15 10.52
N PHE A 195 -6.22 -13.22 11.19
CA PHE A 195 -7.45 -12.58 10.73
C PHE A 195 -7.41 -11.10 11.02
N VAL A 196 -7.97 -10.30 10.12
CA VAL A 196 -8.15 -8.85 10.33
C VAL A 196 -9.56 -8.64 10.90
N PHE A 197 -9.63 -7.91 12.01
CA PHE A 197 -10.90 -7.56 12.64
C PHE A 197 -11.39 -6.21 12.14
N PHE A 198 -12.62 -6.18 11.66
CA PHE A 198 -13.31 -4.98 11.21
C PHE A 198 -14.49 -4.66 12.12
N ASP A 199 -14.66 -3.38 12.44
CA ASP A 199 -15.84 -2.87 13.09
C ASP A 199 -16.76 -2.30 12.01
N PHE A 200 -17.83 -3.01 11.66
CA PHE A 200 -18.77 -2.61 10.63
C PHE A 200 -19.72 -1.50 11.08
N ASP A 201 -19.80 -1.22 12.37
CA ASP A 201 -20.58 -0.11 12.92
C ASP A 201 -19.81 1.22 12.82
N GLU A 202 -18.50 1.16 12.54
CA GLU A 202 -17.69 2.34 12.38
C GLU A 202 -17.97 3.04 11.03
N PRO A 203 -18.15 4.39 11.01
CA PRO A 203 -18.29 5.11 9.75
C PRO A 203 -17.06 4.94 8.86
N PHE A 204 -17.29 4.56 7.61
CA PHE A 204 -16.22 4.28 6.62
C PHE A 204 -15.17 5.40 6.51
N MET A 205 -15.57 6.67 6.65
CA MET A 205 -14.66 7.81 6.61
C MET A 205 -13.64 7.82 7.75
N TYR A 206 -13.99 7.31 8.94
CA TYR A 206 -13.02 7.17 10.04
C TYR A 206 -12.04 6.06 9.74
N PHE A 207 -12.53 4.94 9.21
CA PHE A 207 -11.67 3.83 8.79
C PHE A 207 -10.62 4.30 7.77
N ILE A 208 -11.04 4.90 6.66
CA ILE A 208 -10.12 5.41 5.62
C ILE A 208 -9.21 6.52 6.18
N GLY A 209 -9.76 7.40 7.03
CA GLY A 209 -8.99 8.46 7.67
C GLY A 209 -7.81 7.94 8.47
N ASP A 210 -8.01 6.86 9.25
CA ASP A 210 -6.95 6.21 10.00
C ASP A 210 -5.84 5.66 9.09
N TYR A 211 -6.20 4.96 8.01
CA TYR A 211 -5.20 4.45 7.06
C TYR A 211 -4.48 5.58 6.33
N VAL A 212 -5.17 6.63 5.91
CA VAL A 212 -4.53 7.81 5.30
C VAL A 212 -3.57 8.49 6.29
N ALA A 213 -3.95 8.60 7.56
CA ALA A 213 -3.09 9.18 8.59
C ALA A 213 -1.82 8.35 8.84
N VAL A 214 -1.93 7.03 8.88
CA VAL A 214 -0.77 6.11 8.98
C VAL A 214 0.12 6.23 7.75
N MET A 215 -0.44 6.32 6.54
CA MET A 215 0.33 6.52 5.32
C MET A 215 1.11 7.84 5.36
N ILE A 216 0.48 8.92 5.78
CA ILE A 216 1.14 10.23 5.93
C ILE A 216 2.23 10.16 7.00
N LEU A 217 2.01 9.47 8.13
CA LEU A 217 3.02 9.26 9.16
C LEU A 217 4.31 8.68 8.58
N PHE A 218 4.22 7.52 7.91
CA PHE A 218 5.40 6.85 7.37
C PHE A 218 6.01 7.59 6.17
N ALA A 219 5.20 8.27 5.36
CA ALA A 219 5.68 9.16 4.32
C ALA A 219 6.46 10.35 4.90
N CYS A 220 5.98 10.97 5.98
CA CYS A 220 6.72 12.02 6.69
C CYS A 220 8.04 11.50 7.26
N ILE A 221 8.05 10.34 7.91
CA ILE A 221 9.27 9.72 8.44
C ILE A 221 10.29 9.52 7.30
N GLY A 222 9.88 8.94 6.17
CA GLY A 222 10.74 8.75 5.01
C GLY A 222 11.27 10.07 4.44
N HIS A 223 10.41 11.07 4.31
CA HIS A 223 10.79 12.39 3.80
C HIS A 223 11.82 13.11 4.69
N TYR A 224 11.55 13.17 5.98
CA TYR A 224 12.48 13.84 6.91
C TYR A 224 13.79 13.07 7.05
N MET A 225 13.76 11.73 7.01
CA MET A 225 14.97 10.92 6.97
C MET A 225 15.79 11.22 5.70
N TYR A 226 15.18 11.29 4.53
CA TYR A 226 15.87 11.68 3.29
C TYR A 226 16.52 13.06 3.40
N LEU A 227 15.81 14.04 3.96
CA LEU A 227 16.35 15.39 4.16
C LEU A 227 17.55 15.40 5.13
N ALA A 228 17.49 14.62 6.20
CA ALA A 228 18.58 14.51 7.18
C ALA A 228 19.83 13.89 6.54
N LEU A 229 19.67 12.76 5.83
CA LEU A 229 20.77 12.08 5.12
C LEU A 229 21.44 12.99 4.09
N ARG A 230 20.64 13.76 3.34
CA ARG A 230 21.17 14.70 2.36
C ARG A 230 21.97 15.86 2.98
N LYS A 231 21.57 16.35 4.18
CA LYS A 231 22.32 17.40 4.91
C LYS A 231 23.66 16.89 5.41
N LEU A 232 23.70 15.63 5.86
CA LEU A 232 24.93 15.01 6.36
C LEU A 232 25.94 14.65 5.25
N LYS A 233 25.58 14.84 3.97
CA LYS A 233 26.39 14.45 2.80
C LYS A 233 26.81 12.96 2.81
N ILE A 234 26.03 12.12 3.49
CA ILE A 234 26.24 10.70 3.68
C ILE A 234 25.52 9.90 2.57
#